data_ec5ceb6f3f39af13cd28ace2865ffb62
#
_entry.id   ec5ceb6f3f39af13cd28ace2865ffb62
#
_cell.length_a   1.000
_cell.length_b   1.000
_cell.length_c   1.000
_cell.angle_alpha   90.00
_cell.angle_beta   90.00
_cell.angle_gamma   90.00
#
_symmetry.space_group_name_H-M   'P 1'
#
loop_
_entity.id
_entity.type
_entity.pdbx_description
1 polymer ?
#
loop_
_entity_poly.entity_id
_entity_poly.type
_entity_poly.pdbx_seq_one_letter_code
_entity_poly.pdbx_strand_id
1 'polypeptide(L)'
;MIARYLAVVLFTCMASFSAHAQGSIESLVSEAKAEWMFGQWQAESENGDPVSLNVSWDLDKHVVLLHVKIGEVESKGYTVMEPKAELPKYYSFDNRGSVGKGSWNMENGDLVLRVESESPDRGPWKAAFVFTGSASTGLQVRMHTVESSGDLATPARRAFKFKKK
;
A
#
# COMPACT_ATOMS: atom_id res chain seq x y z
N MET A 1 30.45 49.51 51.01
CA MET A 1 30.30 49.34 49.55
C MET A 1 29.98 47.89 49.29
N ILE A 2 28.74 47.57 49.01
CA ILE A 2 28.25 46.19 48.81
C ILE A 2 27.85 46.08 47.33
N ALA A 3 28.72 45.36 46.57
CA ALA A 3 28.43 45.07 45.17
C ALA A 3 27.43 43.92 45.08
N ARG A 4 26.24 44.19 44.55
CA ARG A 4 25.22 43.18 44.26
C ARG A 4 25.47 42.60 42.87
N TYR A 5 25.92 41.33 42.81
CA TYR A 5 25.95 40.55 41.56
C TYR A 5 24.54 40.05 41.25
N LEU A 6 23.97 40.57 40.18
CA LEU A 6 22.72 40.10 39.61
C LEU A 6 23.05 38.95 38.65
N ALA A 7 22.83 37.71 39.11
CA ALA A 7 22.94 36.56 38.24
C ALA A 7 21.67 36.45 37.39
N VAL A 8 21.78 36.77 36.10
CA VAL A 8 20.73 36.53 35.09
C VAL A 8 20.85 35.05 34.66
N VAL A 9 19.97 34.24 35.23
CA VAL A 9 19.81 32.86 34.75
C VAL A 9 18.97 32.89 33.46
N LEU A 10 19.64 32.80 32.33
CA LEU A 10 18.99 32.58 31.02
C LEU A 10 18.48 31.14 30.97
N PHE A 11 17.20 30.95 31.25
CA PHE A 11 16.51 29.68 31.07
C PHE A 11 16.22 29.54 29.58
N THR A 12 17.16 28.94 28.83
CA THR A 12 16.93 28.53 27.45
C THR A 12 15.99 27.33 27.47
N CYS A 13 14.69 27.61 27.29
CA CYS A 13 13.69 26.59 26.96
C CYS A 13 14.04 26.02 25.57
N MET A 14 14.84 24.97 25.52
CA MET A 14 14.91 24.13 24.34
C MET A 14 13.57 23.42 24.22
N ALA A 15 12.66 24.04 23.47
CA ALA A 15 11.50 23.34 22.95
C ALA A 15 12.03 22.24 22.04
N SER A 16 12.16 21.04 22.57
CA SER A 16 12.36 19.84 21.79
C SER A 16 11.14 19.69 20.92
N PHE A 17 11.20 20.19 19.68
CA PHE A 17 10.30 19.78 18.64
C PHE A 17 10.57 18.29 18.42
N SER A 18 9.79 17.45 19.08
CA SER A 18 9.63 16.07 18.65
C SER A 18 9.01 16.14 17.25
N ALA A 19 9.86 16.24 16.23
CA ALA A 19 9.46 15.91 14.89
C ALA A 19 8.95 14.46 15.00
N HIS A 20 7.64 14.29 15.01
CA HIS A 20 7.05 13.00 14.77
C HIS A 20 7.57 12.62 13.39
N ALA A 21 8.57 11.75 13.38
CA ALA A 21 9.07 11.19 12.15
C ALA A 21 7.87 10.47 11.52
N GLN A 22 7.25 11.14 10.57
CA GLN A 22 6.19 10.56 9.78
C GLN A 22 6.83 9.33 9.11
N GLY A 23 6.31 8.13 9.41
CA GLY A 23 6.90 6.89 8.94
C GLY A 23 7.08 6.95 7.42
N SER A 24 8.27 6.64 6.93
CA SER A 24 8.47 6.51 5.49
C SER A 24 7.74 5.27 5.00
N ILE A 25 7.40 5.22 3.70
CA ILE A 25 6.81 4.00 3.13
C ILE A 25 7.77 2.80 3.29
N GLU A 26 9.08 3.02 3.28
CA GLU A 26 10.09 1.99 3.54
C GLU A 26 9.98 1.43 4.97
N SER A 27 9.84 2.30 6.00
CA SER A 27 9.68 1.84 7.37
C SER A 27 8.40 1.03 7.56
N LEU A 28 7.30 1.47 6.95
CA LEU A 28 6.01 0.74 7.02
C LEU A 28 6.08 -0.63 6.35
N VAL A 29 6.76 -0.75 5.21
CA VAL A 29 6.98 -2.05 4.55
C VAL A 29 7.79 -2.98 5.46
N SER A 30 8.82 -2.45 6.13
CA SER A 30 9.66 -3.22 7.05
C SER A 30 8.90 -3.63 8.32
N GLU A 31 8.15 -2.73 8.93
CA GLU A 31 7.30 -3.01 10.10
C GLU A 31 6.22 -4.06 9.80
N ALA A 32 5.60 -3.98 8.62
CA ALA A 32 4.65 -4.96 8.14
C ALA A 32 5.30 -6.27 7.67
N LYS A 33 6.65 -6.35 7.64
CA LYS A 33 7.41 -7.47 7.08
C LYS A 33 6.95 -7.86 5.68
N ALA A 34 6.69 -6.84 4.85
CA ALA A 34 6.09 -6.99 3.52
C ALA A 34 7.12 -7.04 2.37
N GLU A 35 8.43 -7.11 2.68
CA GLU A 35 9.51 -7.17 1.70
C GLU A 35 9.38 -8.37 0.76
N TRP A 36 8.75 -9.45 1.21
CA TRP A 36 8.48 -10.64 0.40
C TRP A 36 7.60 -10.36 -0.82
N MET A 37 6.80 -9.30 -0.80
CA MET A 37 5.95 -8.91 -1.95
C MET A 37 6.77 -8.44 -3.15
N PHE A 38 7.98 -7.89 -2.92
CA PHE A 38 8.77 -7.28 -3.98
C PHE A 38 9.34 -8.29 -4.97
N GLY A 39 9.29 -7.92 -6.24
CA GLY A 39 9.79 -8.72 -7.35
C GLY A 39 8.75 -8.93 -8.44
N GLN A 40 9.07 -9.83 -9.36
CA GLN A 40 8.24 -10.21 -10.49
C GLN A 40 7.53 -11.52 -10.20
N TRP A 41 6.23 -11.54 -10.40
CA TRP A 41 5.35 -12.65 -10.08
C TRP A 41 4.50 -13.04 -11.28
N GLN A 42 4.23 -14.32 -11.43
CA GLN A 42 3.38 -14.85 -12.49
C GLN A 42 2.33 -15.80 -11.92
N ALA A 43 1.13 -15.72 -12.47
CA ALA A 43 0.01 -16.61 -12.20
C ALA A 43 -0.79 -16.83 -13.49
N GLU A 44 -1.80 -17.65 -13.40
CA GLU A 44 -2.83 -17.80 -14.43
C GLU A 44 -4.18 -17.44 -13.82
N SER A 45 -5.05 -16.82 -14.61
CA SER A 45 -6.44 -16.60 -14.24
C SER A 45 -7.24 -17.92 -14.33
N GLU A 46 -8.44 -17.93 -13.79
CA GLU A 46 -9.36 -19.07 -13.90
C GLU A 46 -9.66 -19.46 -15.37
N ASN A 47 -9.54 -18.51 -16.29
CA ASN A 47 -9.75 -18.71 -17.73
C ASN A 47 -8.45 -19.09 -18.48
N GLY A 48 -7.33 -19.26 -17.77
CA GLY A 48 -6.02 -19.54 -18.37
C GLY A 48 -5.28 -18.32 -18.90
N ASP A 49 -5.80 -17.11 -18.73
CA ASP A 49 -5.07 -15.91 -19.15
C ASP A 49 -3.82 -15.69 -18.27
N PRO A 50 -2.69 -15.31 -18.86
CA PRO A 50 -1.51 -15.00 -18.09
C PRO A 50 -1.72 -13.75 -17.22
N VAL A 51 -1.31 -13.86 -15.96
CA VAL A 51 -1.33 -12.77 -14.99
C VAL A 51 0.09 -12.49 -14.55
N SER A 52 0.51 -11.24 -14.64
CA SER A 52 1.78 -10.79 -14.09
C SER A 52 1.57 -9.67 -13.08
N LEU A 53 2.35 -9.71 -12.01
CA LEU A 53 2.44 -8.65 -11.01
C LEU A 53 3.91 -8.34 -10.79
N ASN A 54 4.27 -7.07 -10.91
CA ASN A 54 5.57 -6.57 -10.51
C ASN A 54 5.41 -5.57 -9.38
N VAL A 55 6.08 -5.82 -8.27
CA VAL A 55 6.13 -4.89 -7.13
C VAL A 55 7.56 -4.39 -7.01
N SER A 56 7.75 -3.10 -7.08
CA SER A 56 9.09 -2.49 -7.06
C SER A 56 9.09 -1.17 -6.32
N TRP A 57 10.26 -0.79 -5.84
CA TRP A 57 10.51 0.55 -5.34
C TRP A 57 10.65 1.54 -6.49
N ASP A 58 10.22 2.77 -6.25
CA ASP A 58 10.43 3.94 -7.10
C ASP A 58 10.78 5.16 -6.24
N LEU A 59 11.35 6.22 -6.84
CA LEU A 59 11.73 7.48 -6.20
C LEU A 59 12.46 7.29 -4.87
N ASP A 60 13.60 6.59 -4.90
CA ASP A 60 14.43 6.32 -3.72
C ASP A 60 13.65 5.74 -2.53
N LYS A 61 12.76 4.77 -2.80
CA LYS A 61 11.89 4.11 -1.83
C LYS A 61 10.82 4.99 -1.18
N HIS A 62 10.52 6.14 -1.78
CA HIS A 62 9.38 6.97 -1.39
C HIS A 62 8.06 6.50 -2.00
N VAL A 63 8.13 5.63 -3.02
CA VAL A 63 6.97 5.09 -3.73
C VAL A 63 7.12 3.59 -3.89
N VAL A 64 6.04 2.84 -3.70
CA VAL A 64 5.93 1.44 -4.14
C VAL A 64 5.07 1.40 -5.41
N LEU A 65 5.62 0.87 -6.48
CA LEU A 65 4.94 0.65 -7.75
C LEU A 65 4.39 -0.77 -7.79
N LEU A 66 3.11 -0.90 -8.08
CA LEU A 66 2.43 -2.16 -8.44
C LEU A 66 2.07 -2.11 -9.92
N HIS A 67 2.65 -2.99 -10.71
CA HIS A 67 2.33 -3.10 -12.13
C HIS A 67 1.68 -4.47 -12.38
N VAL A 68 0.41 -4.47 -12.74
CA VAL A 68 -0.42 -5.67 -12.94
C VAL A 68 -0.81 -5.76 -14.41
N LYS A 69 -0.70 -6.96 -14.98
CA LYS A 69 -1.22 -7.25 -16.32
C LYS A 69 -2.03 -8.55 -16.27
N ILE A 70 -3.26 -8.50 -16.80
CA ILE A 70 -4.16 -9.63 -16.90
C ILE A 70 -4.69 -9.68 -18.35
N GLY A 71 -4.18 -10.59 -19.16
CA GLY A 71 -4.45 -10.59 -20.59
C GLY A 71 -4.03 -9.27 -21.22
N GLU A 72 -4.98 -8.53 -21.80
CA GLU A 72 -4.74 -7.21 -22.43
C GLU A 72 -4.89 -6.03 -21.46
N VAL A 73 -5.43 -6.25 -20.26
CA VAL A 73 -5.59 -5.19 -19.26
C VAL A 73 -4.29 -4.98 -18.54
N GLU A 74 -3.81 -3.75 -18.55
CA GLU A 74 -2.60 -3.31 -17.86
C GLU A 74 -2.94 -2.17 -16.90
N SER A 75 -2.53 -2.29 -15.64
CA SER A 75 -2.75 -1.31 -14.59
C SER A 75 -1.45 -0.99 -13.86
N LYS A 76 -1.24 0.27 -13.56
CA LYS A 76 -0.15 0.74 -12.70
C LYS A 76 -0.73 1.41 -11.46
N GLY A 77 -0.24 0.99 -10.31
CA GLY A 77 -0.62 1.54 -9.02
C GLY A 77 0.60 2.07 -8.27
N TYR A 78 0.43 3.20 -7.61
CA TYR A 78 1.46 3.90 -6.85
C TYR A 78 1.03 3.99 -5.41
N THR A 79 1.84 3.49 -4.51
CA THR A 79 1.62 3.61 -3.07
C THR A 79 2.60 4.62 -2.49
N VAL A 80 2.07 5.61 -1.80
CA VAL A 80 2.82 6.72 -1.21
C VAL A 80 2.38 6.96 0.23
N MET A 81 3.25 7.56 1.02
CA MET A 81 2.88 8.11 2.33
C MET A 81 2.66 9.61 2.18
N GLU A 82 1.40 10.03 2.18
CA GLU A 82 1.07 11.45 2.10
C GLU A 82 1.39 12.15 3.43
N PRO A 83 1.77 13.45 3.39
CA PRO A 83 1.92 14.25 4.60
C PRO A 83 0.66 14.20 5.45
N LYS A 84 0.80 13.85 6.74
CA LYS A 84 -0.29 13.72 7.72
C LYS A 84 -1.27 12.55 7.49
N ALA A 85 -1.02 11.66 6.54
CA ALA A 85 -1.80 10.44 6.40
C ALA A 85 -1.39 9.43 7.48
N GLU A 86 -2.37 8.72 8.04
CA GLU A 86 -2.14 7.63 8.99
C GLU A 86 -1.80 6.30 8.27
N LEU A 87 -2.30 6.13 7.06
CA LEU A 87 -2.14 4.93 6.26
C LEU A 87 -1.56 5.26 4.89
N PRO A 88 -0.75 4.36 4.30
CA PRO A 88 -0.27 4.51 2.94
C PRO A 88 -1.43 4.62 1.95
N LYS A 89 -1.37 5.61 1.07
CA LYS A 89 -2.37 5.86 0.03
C LYS A 89 -1.95 5.17 -1.26
N TYR A 90 -2.96 4.71 -1.98
CA TYR A 90 -2.81 4.02 -3.25
C TYR A 90 -3.57 4.76 -4.34
N TYR A 91 -2.94 4.91 -5.49
CA TYR A 91 -3.51 5.49 -6.72
C TYR A 91 -3.21 4.57 -7.88
N SER A 92 -4.19 4.30 -8.72
CA SER A 92 -4.00 3.45 -9.89
C SER A 92 -4.69 3.98 -11.13
N PHE A 93 -4.13 3.58 -12.26
CA PHE A 93 -4.62 3.88 -13.59
C PHE A 93 -4.48 2.62 -14.45
N ASP A 94 -5.44 2.36 -15.32
CA ASP A 94 -5.33 1.28 -16.29
C ASP A 94 -5.44 1.77 -17.73
N ASN A 95 -5.09 0.89 -18.67
CA ASN A 95 -5.11 1.17 -20.09
C ASN A 95 -6.52 1.27 -20.71
N ARG A 96 -7.57 1.16 -19.89
CA ARG A 96 -8.97 1.38 -20.26
C ARG A 96 -9.54 2.68 -19.71
N GLY A 97 -8.68 3.51 -19.09
CA GLY A 97 -9.06 4.80 -18.53
C GLY A 97 -9.69 4.71 -17.13
N SER A 98 -9.62 3.55 -16.43
CA SER A 98 -10.07 3.47 -15.05
C SER A 98 -9.09 4.18 -14.13
N VAL A 99 -9.62 4.81 -13.09
CA VAL A 99 -8.86 5.48 -12.03
C VAL A 99 -9.27 4.86 -10.68
N GLY A 100 -8.28 4.48 -9.89
CA GLY A 100 -8.48 3.92 -8.56
C GLY A 100 -7.81 4.74 -7.48
N LYS A 101 -8.44 4.79 -6.30
CA LYS A 101 -7.88 5.37 -5.07
C LYS A 101 -8.10 4.39 -3.93
N GLY A 102 -7.15 4.33 -3.01
CA GLY A 102 -7.27 3.40 -1.90
C GLY A 102 -6.27 3.63 -0.78
N SER A 103 -6.22 2.68 0.12
CA SER A 103 -5.26 2.66 1.22
C SER A 103 -4.90 1.22 1.59
N TRP A 104 -3.71 1.07 2.14
CA TRP A 104 -3.24 -0.17 2.71
C TRP A 104 -3.49 -0.21 4.20
N ASN A 105 -3.79 -1.41 4.71
CA ASN A 105 -3.92 -1.68 6.13
C ASN A 105 -3.48 -3.12 6.44
N MET A 106 -3.16 -3.38 7.70
CA MET A 106 -3.02 -4.75 8.23
C MET A 106 -4.33 -5.17 8.86
N GLU A 107 -4.95 -6.24 8.38
CA GLU A 107 -6.20 -6.79 8.89
C GLU A 107 -5.98 -8.27 9.22
N ASN A 108 -6.12 -8.65 10.49
CA ASN A 108 -5.91 -10.03 10.97
C ASN A 108 -4.55 -10.65 10.58
N GLY A 109 -3.51 -9.82 10.45
CA GLY A 109 -2.17 -10.25 10.05
C GLY A 109 -1.95 -10.34 8.54
N ASP A 110 -2.98 -10.11 7.73
CA ASP A 110 -2.89 -10.02 6.26
C ASP A 110 -2.72 -8.56 5.82
N LEU A 111 -2.00 -8.35 4.72
CA LEU A 111 -1.87 -7.04 4.12
C LEU A 111 -3.04 -6.80 3.16
N VAL A 112 -3.84 -5.79 3.43
CA VAL A 112 -5.09 -5.50 2.70
C VAL A 112 -5.01 -4.16 1.99
N LEU A 113 -5.21 -4.17 0.68
CA LEU A 113 -5.40 -2.97 -0.14
C LEU A 113 -6.88 -2.80 -0.45
N ARG A 114 -7.50 -1.76 0.10
CA ARG A 114 -8.88 -1.37 -0.22
C ARG A 114 -8.87 -0.29 -1.29
N VAL A 115 -9.64 -0.51 -2.37
CA VAL A 115 -9.67 0.37 -3.54
C VAL A 115 -11.11 0.73 -3.89
N GLU A 116 -11.33 2.01 -4.12
CA GLU A 116 -12.48 2.53 -4.84
C GLU A 116 -12.00 2.94 -6.23
N SER A 117 -12.66 2.44 -7.26
CA SER A 117 -12.27 2.70 -8.64
C SER A 117 -13.47 3.14 -9.45
N GLU A 118 -13.22 3.99 -10.43
CA GLU A 118 -14.19 4.41 -11.42
C GLU A 118 -13.67 4.02 -12.80
N SER A 119 -14.53 3.37 -13.56
CA SER A 119 -14.25 2.92 -14.92
C SER A 119 -15.23 3.57 -15.90
N PRO A 120 -14.76 4.06 -17.07
CA PRO A 120 -15.63 4.62 -18.08
C PRO A 120 -16.76 3.68 -18.51
N ASP A 121 -16.48 2.36 -18.55
CA ASP A 121 -17.41 1.35 -19.06
C ASP A 121 -18.33 0.74 -17.97
N ARG A 122 -17.91 0.74 -16.70
CA ARG A 122 -18.57 -0.01 -15.62
C ARG A 122 -19.05 0.84 -14.47
N GLY A 123 -18.69 2.14 -14.47
CA GLY A 123 -18.96 3.04 -13.35
C GLY A 123 -18.14 2.73 -12.10
N PRO A 124 -18.56 3.24 -10.93
CA PRO A 124 -17.83 3.09 -9.68
C PRO A 124 -17.94 1.67 -9.12
N TRP A 125 -16.84 1.16 -8.56
CA TRP A 125 -16.80 -0.12 -7.87
C TRP A 125 -15.81 -0.09 -6.70
N LYS A 126 -16.02 -0.98 -5.70
CA LYS A 126 -15.15 -1.12 -4.54
C LYS A 126 -14.68 -2.56 -4.43
N ALA A 127 -13.39 -2.72 -4.15
CA ALA A 127 -12.80 -4.02 -3.89
C ALA A 127 -11.73 -3.94 -2.80
N ALA A 128 -11.44 -5.08 -2.21
CA ALA A 128 -10.28 -5.27 -1.37
C ALA A 128 -9.43 -6.41 -1.93
N PHE A 129 -8.13 -6.20 -1.93
CA PHE A 129 -7.13 -7.18 -2.33
C PHE A 129 -6.37 -7.60 -1.07
N VAL A 130 -6.49 -8.87 -0.70
CA VAL A 130 -5.81 -9.46 0.45
C VAL A 130 -4.58 -10.18 -0.04
N PHE A 131 -3.42 -9.72 0.39
CA PHE A 131 -2.12 -10.26 0.03
C PHE A 131 -1.61 -11.13 1.17
N THR A 132 -1.30 -12.39 0.85
CA THR A 132 -0.74 -13.34 1.80
C THR A 132 0.44 -14.05 1.15
N GLY A 133 1.42 -14.44 1.95
CA GLY A 133 2.56 -15.19 1.43
C GLY A 133 3.83 -15.00 2.27
N SER A 134 4.89 -15.54 1.73
CA SER A 134 6.24 -15.40 2.26
C SER A 134 7.26 -15.63 1.14
N ALA A 135 8.54 -15.40 1.42
CA ALA A 135 9.61 -15.70 0.48
C ALA A 135 9.65 -17.18 0.05
N SER A 136 9.18 -18.10 0.90
CA SER A 136 9.19 -19.54 0.66
C SER A 136 7.88 -20.10 0.07
N THR A 137 6.73 -19.48 0.38
CA THR A 137 5.41 -19.99 -0.02
C THR A 137 4.86 -19.35 -1.29
N GLY A 138 5.54 -18.32 -1.78
CA GLY A 138 5.04 -17.50 -2.87
C GLY A 138 4.04 -16.44 -2.42
N LEU A 139 3.35 -15.84 -3.37
CA LEU A 139 2.37 -14.78 -3.15
C LEU A 139 0.98 -15.25 -3.56
N GLN A 140 0.00 -15.08 -2.68
CA GLN A 140 -1.41 -15.22 -3.01
C GLN A 140 -2.09 -13.85 -2.90
N VAL A 141 -2.92 -13.52 -3.89
CA VAL A 141 -3.78 -12.34 -3.87
C VAL A 141 -5.22 -12.76 -4.02
N ARG A 142 -6.06 -12.41 -3.06
CA ARG A 142 -7.50 -12.65 -3.07
C ARG A 142 -8.24 -11.33 -3.26
N MET A 143 -9.11 -11.26 -4.24
CA MET A 143 -9.96 -10.09 -4.49
C MET A 143 -11.35 -10.33 -3.90
N HIS A 144 -11.79 -9.45 -3.03
CA HIS A 144 -13.10 -9.44 -2.41
C HIS A 144 -13.90 -8.22 -2.85
N THR A 145 -15.21 -8.37 -2.94
CA THR A 145 -16.13 -7.22 -2.97
C THR A 145 -16.20 -6.64 -1.56
N VAL A 146 -16.30 -5.33 -1.43
CA VAL A 146 -16.51 -4.65 -0.15
C VAL A 146 -18.02 -4.39 -0.01
N GLU A 147 -18.61 -4.88 1.06
CA GLU A 147 -20.03 -4.69 1.39
C GLU A 147 -20.31 -3.26 1.87
N SER A 148 -21.55 -2.88 1.96
CA SER A 148 -21.94 -1.55 2.47
C SER A 148 -21.56 -1.32 3.94
N SER A 149 -21.41 -2.38 4.72
CA SER A 149 -20.86 -2.36 6.09
C SER A 149 -19.36 -2.06 6.14
N GLY A 150 -18.65 -2.22 5.02
CA GLY A 150 -17.20 -2.19 4.93
C GLY A 150 -16.53 -3.56 5.07
N ASP A 151 -17.30 -4.62 5.32
CA ASP A 151 -16.78 -5.98 5.46
C ASP A 151 -16.38 -6.57 4.10
N LEU A 152 -15.52 -7.58 4.13
CA LEU A 152 -15.14 -8.32 2.94
C LEU A 152 -16.15 -9.44 2.67
N ALA A 153 -16.80 -9.38 1.50
CA ALA A 153 -17.68 -10.46 1.08
C ALA A 153 -16.92 -11.79 0.97
N THR A 154 -17.54 -12.86 1.45
CA THR A 154 -17.00 -14.21 1.38
C THR A 154 -17.92 -15.13 0.59
N PRO A 155 -17.38 -16.00 -0.27
CA PRO A 155 -15.96 -16.22 -0.57
C PRO A 155 -15.32 -15.06 -1.38
N ALA A 156 -13.99 -15.09 -1.53
CA ALA A 156 -13.31 -14.19 -2.44
C ALA A 156 -13.84 -14.34 -3.86
N ARG A 157 -14.04 -13.24 -4.56
CA ARG A 157 -14.51 -13.22 -5.95
C ARG A 157 -13.51 -13.81 -6.91
N ARG A 158 -12.21 -13.63 -6.65
CA ARG A 158 -11.08 -14.20 -7.40
C ARG A 158 -9.91 -14.45 -6.46
N ALA A 159 -9.09 -15.44 -6.82
CA ALA A 159 -7.84 -15.72 -6.12
C ALA A 159 -6.75 -16.06 -7.14
N PHE A 160 -5.57 -15.47 -6.95
CA PHE A 160 -4.39 -15.72 -7.77
C PHE A 160 -3.28 -16.29 -6.89
N LYS A 161 -2.70 -17.40 -7.31
CA LYS A 161 -1.51 -17.97 -6.68
C LYS A 161 -0.32 -17.68 -7.58
N PHE A 162 0.53 -16.79 -7.15
CA PHE A 162 1.68 -16.34 -7.89
C PHE A 162 2.92 -17.16 -7.56
N LYS A 163 3.73 -17.41 -8.58
CA LYS A 163 5.09 -17.92 -8.46
C LYS A 163 6.06 -16.79 -8.82
N LYS A 164 7.18 -16.72 -8.11
CA LYS A 164 8.24 -15.76 -8.42
C LYS A 164 8.89 -16.14 -9.74
N LYS A 165 9.16 -15.13 -10.55
CA LYS A 165 9.86 -15.29 -11.82
C LYS A 165 11.36 -15.34 -11.62
#